data_8589cdf63b7d7c81e5b6295afb33ac46
#
_entry.id   8589cdf63b7d7c81e5b6295afb33ac46
#
_cell.length_a   1.000
_cell.length_b   1.000
_cell.length_c   1.000
_cell.angle_alpha   90.00
_cell.angle_beta   90.00
_cell.angle_gamma   90.00
#
_symmetry.space_group_name_H-M   'P 1'
#
loop_
_entity.id
_entity.type
_entity.pdbx_description
1 polymer ?
#
loop_
_entity_poly.entity_id
_entity_poly.type
_entity_poly.pdbx_seq_one_letter_code
_entity_poly.pdbx_strand_id
1 'polypeptide(L)'
;MNLPNKLTIFRVILIPFFIVFLLVPDMPFLPSAEWGEWIALAIFVIASLTDMLDGKIARKYNLITDFGKFMDPLADKLLVCSALIALIELGRIPAWMVIVIIAREFTISGFRLVAADKGVVIAASYWGKFKTVFQMVAVCLLIVDIPVLHILTQLILWIAVILTI
;
A
#
# COMPACT_ATOMS: atom_id res chain seq x y z
N MET A 1 -24.75 -1.76 4.36
CA MET A 1 -23.26 -1.70 4.30
C MET A 1 -22.78 -0.92 5.50
N ASN A 2 -21.94 -1.54 6.31
CA ASN A 2 -21.36 -0.91 7.51
C ASN A 2 -20.28 0.11 7.12
N LEU A 3 -19.95 1.04 8.04
CA LEU A 3 -18.95 2.09 7.81
C LEU A 3 -17.60 1.52 7.33
N PRO A 4 -17.01 0.47 7.96
CA PRO A 4 -15.78 -0.14 7.48
C PRO A 4 -15.84 -0.57 6.01
N ASN A 5 -16.91 -1.28 5.60
CA ASN A 5 -17.05 -1.73 4.21
C ASN A 5 -17.10 -0.56 3.20
N LYS A 6 -17.71 0.58 3.59
CA LYS A 6 -17.72 1.78 2.74
C LYS A 6 -16.32 2.36 2.57
N LEU A 7 -15.52 2.35 3.64
CA LEU A 7 -14.14 2.84 3.62
C LEU A 7 -13.24 1.93 2.75
N THR A 8 -13.44 0.62 2.81
CA THR A 8 -12.72 -0.33 1.92
C THR A 8 -13.04 -0.08 0.45
N ILE A 9 -14.32 0.09 0.09
CA ILE A 9 -14.73 0.41 -1.29
C ILE A 9 -14.18 1.77 -1.72
N PHE A 10 -14.25 2.78 -0.85
CA PHE A 10 -13.69 4.10 -1.13
C PHE A 10 -12.20 4.03 -1.46
N ARG A 11 -11.43 3.21 -0.71
CA ARG A 11 -10.02 2.96 -1.00
C ARG A 11 -9.81 2.35 -2.38
N VAL A 12 -10.58 1.33 -2.76
CA VAL A 12 -10.49 0.70 -4.08
C VAL A 12 -10.78 1.71 -5.19
N ILE A 13 -11.74 2.62 -4.97
CA ILE A 13 -12.05 3.70 -5.92
C ILE A 13 -10.91 4.72 -6.02
N LEU A 14 -10.20 4.98 -4.91
CA LEU A 14 -9.06 5.93 -4.91
C LEU A 14 -7.85 5.41 -5.72
N ILE A 15 -7.68 4.11 -5.88
CA ILE A 15 -6.52 3.54 -6.58
C ILE A 15 -6.41 4.01 -8.04
N PRO A 16 -7.46 3.96 -8.88
CA PRO A 16 -7.38 4.49 -10.24
C PRO A 16 -7.01 5.98 -10.28
N PHE A 17 -7.57 6.79 -9.38
CA PHE A 17 -7.21 8.22 -9.31
C PHE A 17 -5.74 8.40 -8.93
N PHE A 18 -5.26 7.67 -7.94
CA PHE A 18 -3.85 7.64 -7.56
C PHE A 18 -2.94 7.36 -8.77
N ILE A 19 -3.25 6.29 -9.54
CA ILE A 19 -2.47 5.89 -10.71
C ILE A 19 -2.48 6.99 -11.78
N VAL A 20 -3.65 7.57 -12.07
CA VAL A 20 -3.79 8.64 -13.06
C VAL A 20 -2.96 9.85 -12.67
N PHE A 21 -3.06 10.34 -11.43
CA PHE A 21 -2.28 11.49 -10.97
C PHE A 21 -0.78 11.22 -10.93
N LEU A 22 -0.36 9.98 -10.71
CA LEU A 22 1.05 9.62 -10.64
C LEU A 22 1.67 9.42 -12.03
N LEU A 23 0.94 8.81 -12.99
CA LEU A 23 1.50 8.39 -14.28
C LEU A 23 1.21 9.37 -15.42
N VAL A 24 0.26 10.31 -15.27
CA VAL A 24 -0.06 11.29 -16.31
C VAL A 24 0.51 12.66 -15.92
N PRO A 25 1.74 12.99 -16.39
CA PRO A 25 2.43 14.21 -15.95
C PRO A 25 1.81 15.51 -16.48
N ASP A 26 1.22 15.47 -17.68
CA ASP A 26 0.75 16.66 -18.39
C ASP A 26 -0.78 16.80 -18.34
N MET A 27 -1.35 16.91 -17.14
CA MET A 27 -2.77 17.19 -17.02
C MET A 27 -3.07 18.67 -17.25
N PRO A 28 -4.02 19.02 -18.14
CA PRO A 28 -4.28 20.41 -18.55
C PRO A 28 -4.77 21.32 -17.41
N PHE A 29 -5.15 20.77 -16.26
CA PHE A 29 -5.62 21.51 -15.10
C PHE A 29 -4.57 21.59 -13.97
N LEU A 30 -3.38 20.98 -14.14
CA LEU A 30 -2.29 21.07 -13.17
C LEU A 30 -1.23 22.05 -13.62
N PRO A 31 -0.67 22.88 -12.69
CA PRO A 31 0.35 23.85 -13.00
C PRO A 31 1.69 23.25 -13.44
N SER A 32 2.03 22.05 -12.95
CA SER A 32 3.22 21.28 -13.30
C SER A 32 3.04 19.80 -12.95
N ALA A 33 3.88 18.93 -13.52
CA ALA A 33 3.91 17.49 -13.23
C ALA A 33 4.11 17.19 -11.73
N GLU A 34 4.89 17.99 -11.03
CA GLU A 34 5.13 17.85 -9.59
C GLU A 34 3.83 17.88 -8.77
N TRP A 35 2.84 18.69 -9.17
CA TRP A 35 1.54 18.70 -8.49
C TRP A 35 0.80 17.37 -8.59
N GLY A 36 0.96 16.66 -9.71
CA GLY A 36 0.42 15.30 -9.87
C GLY A 36 1.00 14.35 -8.83
N GLU A 37 2.31 14.39 -8.60
CA GLU A 37 3.00 13.56 -7.61
C GLU A 37 2.55 13.89 -6.17
N TRP A 38 2.41 15.17 -5.84
CA TRP A 38 1.91 15.58 -4.50
C TRP A 38 0.46 15.16 -4.27
N ILE A 39 -0.40 15.25 -5.30
CA ILE A 39 -1.79 14.78 -5.21
C ILE A 39 -1.80 13.26 -5.08
N ALA A 40 -1.01 12.54 -5.86
CA ALA A 40 -0.87 11.09 -5.76
C ALA A 40 -0.40 10.67 -4.37
N LEU A 41 0.62 11.36 -3.80
CA LEU A 41 1.06 11.15 -2.44
C LEU A 41 -0.08 11.35 -1.43
N ALA A 42 -0.83 12.45 -1.55
CA ALA A 42 -1.95 12.72 -0.66
C ALA A 42 -3.02 11.62 -0.73
N ILE A 43 -3.38 11.17 -1.94
CA ILE A 43 -4.32 10.06 -2.15
C ILE A 43 -3.80 8.77 -1.51
N PHE A 44 -2.52 8.42 -1.72
CA PHE A 44 -1.90 7.23 -1.16
C PHE A 44 -1.91 7.25 0.38
N VAL A 45 -1.54 8.39 0.98
CA VAL A 45 -1.54 8.57 2.45
C VAL A 45 -2.96 8.49 3.01
N ILE A 46 -3.94 9.15 2.39
CA ILE A 46 -5.35 9.10 2.81
C ILE A 46 -5.88 7.67 2.73
N ALA A 47 -5.63 6.96 1.62
CA ALA A 47 -6.04 5.56 1.45
C ALA A 47 -5.42 4.65 2.51
N SER A 48 -4.13 4.84 2.83
CA SER A 48 -3.40 4.08 3.85
C SER A 48 -3.88 4.36 5.27
N LEU A 49 -4.15 5.63 5.59
CA LEU A 49 -4.72 6.02 6.89
C LEU A 49 -6.15 5.49 7.06
N THR A 50 -6.94 5.49 5.98
CA THR A 50 -8.29 4.94 5.97
C THR A 50 -8.29 3.46 6.34
N ASP A 51 -7.32 2.67 5.83
CA ASP A 51 -7.12 1.26 6.19
C ASP A 51 -6.85 1.07 7.69
N MET A 52 -5.97 1.90 8.25
CA MET A 52 -5.68 1.82 9.67
C MET A 52 -6.90 2.18 10.54
N LEU A 53 -7.75 3.10 10.07
CA LEU A 53 -8.95 3.55 10.79
C LEU A 53 -10.08 2.52 10.71
N ASP A 54 -10.38 1.98 9.52
CA ASP A 54 -11.48 1.00 9.36
C ASP A 54 -11.22 -0.27 10.15
N GLY A 55 -9.97 -0.77 10.17
CA GLY A 55 -9.59 -1.92 10.99
C GLY A 55 -9.70 -1.66 12.51
N LYS A 56 -9.45 -0.43 12.98
CA LYS A 56 -9.65 -0.07 14.39
C LYS A 56 -11.14 0.07 14.73
N ILE A 57 -11.92 0.70 13.85
CA ILE A 57 -13.37 0.91 14.03
C ILE A 57 -14.10 -0.44 14.01
N ALA A 58 -13.81 -1.29 13.02
CA ALA A 58 -14.42 -2.61 12.90
C ALA A 58 -14.21 -3.47 14.17
N ARG A 59 -13.00 -3.46 14.73
CA ARG A 59 -12.68 -4.17 15.97
C ARG A 59 -13.33 -3.56 17.20
N LYS A 60 -13.33 -2.21 17.32
CA LYS A 60 -13.88 -1.52 18.48
C LYS A 60 -15.41 -1.68 18.59
N TYR A 61 -16.11 -1.69 17.46
CA TYR A 61 -17.57 -1.72 17.43
C TYR A 61 -18.15 -3.10 17.02
N ASN A 62 -17.31 -4.15 16.92
CA ASN A 62 -17.72 -5.49 16.49
C ASN A 62 -18.49 -5.48 15.13
N LEU A 63 -18.13 -4.58 14.22
CA LEU A 63 -18.75 -4.42 12.91
C LEU A 63 -18.05 -5.29 11.84
N ILE A 64 -17.53 -6.43 12.25
CA ILE A 64 -16.80 -7.34 11.37
C ILE A 64 -17.80 -8.06 10.46
N THR A 65 -17.65 -7.90 9.14
CA THR A 65 -18.46 -8.59 8.12
C THR A 65 -17.60 -9.56 7.34
N ASP A 66 -18.20 -10.62 6.76
CA ASP A 66 -17.46 -11.56 5.93
C ASP A 66 -16.94 -10.90 4.67
N PHE A 67 -17.66 -9.92 4.12
CA PHE A 67 -17.18 -9.07 3.03
C PHE A 67 -15.92 -8.28 3.43
N GLY A 68 -15.92 -7.61 4.59
CA GLY A 68 -14.76 -6.88 5.09
C GLY A 68 -13.55 -7.79 5.32
N LYS A 69 -13.73 -8.93 5.97
CA LYS A 69 -12.65 -9.91 6.19
C LYS A 69 -11.92 -10.31 4.91
N PHE A 70 -12.65 -10.38 3.78
CA PHE A 70 -12.08 -10.73 2.49
C PHE A 70 -11.52 -9.52 1.75
N MET A 71 -12.29 -8.42 1.69
CA MET A 71 -11.96 -7.24 0.90
C MET A 71 -10.87 -6.37 1.50
N ASP A 72 -10.77 -6.25 2.84
CA ASP A 72 -9.79 -5.39 3.49
C ASP A 72 -8.34 -5.82 3.16
N PRO A 73 -7.94 -7.11 3.34
CA PRO A 73 -6.60 -7.55 2.97
C PRO A 73 -6.32 -7.44 1.46
N LEU A 74 -7.36 -7.52 0.63
CA LEU A 74 -7.22 -7.39 -0.82
C LEU A 74 -6.99 -5.94 -1.22
N ALA A 75 -7.79 -5.01 -0.70
CA ALA A 75 -7.72 -3.59 -0.99
C ALA A 75 -6.39 -2.97 -0.54
N ASP A 76 -5.88 -3.36 0.66
CA ASP A 76 -4.57 -2.95 1.16
C ASP A 76 -3.45 -3.36 0.21
N LYS A 77 -3.42 -4.64 -0.19
CA LYS A 77 -2.42 -5.12 -1.14
C LYS A 77 -2.54 -4.49 -2.52
N LEU A 78 -3.77 -4.28 -2.99
CA LEU A 78 -4.01 -3.67 -4.29
C LEU A 78 -3.42 -2.26 -4.35
N LEU A 79 -3.61 -1.45 -3.31
CA LEU A 79 -3.04 -0.10 -3.21
C LEU A 79 -1.50 -0.13 -3.29
N VAL A 80 -0.86 -0.93 -2.45
CA VAL A 80 0.61 -1.01 -2.37
C VAL A 80 1.21 -1.60 -3.64
N CYS A 81 0.62 -2.69 -4.20
CA CYS A 81 1.09 -3.29 -5.44
C CYS A 81 0.95 -2.32 -6.62
N SER A 82 -0.18 -1.59 -6.70
CA SER A 82 -0.40 -0.59 -7.75
C SER A 82 0.63 0.54 -7.67
N ALA A 83 0.94 1.01 -6.46
CA ALA A 83 1.98 2.02 -6.26
C ALA A 83 3.36 1.52 -6.69
N LEU A 84 3.76 0.30 -6.28
CA LEU A 84 5.05 -0.27 -6.65
C LEU A 84 5.18 -0.48 -8.16
N ILE A 85 4.12 -0.94 -8.83
CA ILE A 85 4.10 -1.13 -10.29
C ILE A 85 4.21 0.23 -11.01
N ALA A 86 3.47 1.24 -10.57
CA ALA A 86 3.55 2.59 -11.13
C ALA A 86 4.96 3.19 -10.95
N LEU A 87 5.62 2.94 -9.82
CA LEU A 87 7.01 3.37 -9.58
C LEU A 87 8.04 2.66 -10.46
N ILE A 88 7.76 1.43 -10.95
CA ILE A 88 8.59 0.77 -11.98
C ILE A 88 8.49 1.55 -13.30
N GLU A 89 7.28 1.92 -13.70
CA GLU A 89 7.03 2.69 -14.94
C GLU A 89 7.77 4.03 -14.92
N LEU A 90 7.82 4.68 -13.75
CA LEU A 90 8.58 5.93 -13.55
C LEU A 90 10.11 5.70 -13.44
N GLY A 91 10.60 4.46 -13.49
CA GLY A 91 12.01 4.14 -13.35
C GLY A 91 12.59 4.36 -11.93
N ARG A 92 11.75 4.55 -10.92
CA ARG A 92 12.16 4.88 -9.54
C ARG A 92 12.50 3.66 -8.68
N ILE A 93 12.07 2.47 -9.10
CA ILE A 93 12.36 1.20 -8.43
C ILE A 93 12.59 0.10 -9.47
N PRO A 94 13.61 -0.76 -9.34
CA PRO A 94 13.82 -1.85 -10.28
C PRO A 94 12.77 -2.97 -10.11
N ALA A 95 12.31 -3.51 -11.23
CA ALA A 95 11.23 -4.50 -11.27
C ALA A 95 11.49 -5.74 -10.39
N TRP A 96 12.75 -6.22 -10.31
CA TRP A 96 13.09 -7.41 -9.53
C TRP A 96 12.79 -7.21 -8.02
N MET A 97 13.03 -6.01 -7.46
CA MET A 97 12.67 -5.71 -6.06
C MET A 97 11.17 -5.80 -5.84
N VAL A 98 10.40 -5.24 -6.78
CA VAL A 98 8.93 -5.28 -6.71
C VAL A 98 8.42 -6.70 -6.80
N ILE A 99 8.98 -7.52 -7.68
CA ILE A 99 8.64 -8.95 -7.80
C ILE A 99 8.87 -9.68 -6.48
N VAL A 100 10.03 -9.48 -5.83
CA VAL A 100 10.34 -10.10 -4.52
C VAL A 100 9.34 -9.67 -3.46
N ILE A 101 9.05 -8.36 -3.37
CA ILE A 101 8.10 -7.82 -2.40
C ILE A 101 6.71 -8.42 -2.62
N ILE A 102 6.19 -8.38 -3.84
CA ILE A 102 4.86 -8.87 -4.19
C ILE A 102 4.76 -10.39 -3.97
N ALA A 103 5.73 -11.17 -4.44
CA ALA A 103 5.74 -12.62 -4.28
C ALA A 103 5.64 -13.01 -2.81
N ARG A 104 6.44 -12.39 -1.95
CA ARG A 104 6.42 -12.64 -0.51
C ARG A 104 5.09 -12.21 0.14
N GLU A 105 4.56 -11.04 -0.24
CA GLU A 105 3.28 -10.55 0.29
C GLU A 105 2.14 -11.53 0.03
N PHE A 106 2.04 -12.01 -1.20
CA PHE A 106 0.99 -12.97 -1.56
C PHE A 106 1.22 -14.33 -0.94
N THR A 107 2.47 -14.81 -0.89
CA THR A 107 2.82 -16.09 -0.28
C THR A 107 2.44 -16.12 1.20
N ILE A 108 2.89 -15.14 1.99
CA ILE A 108 2.59 -15.11 3.43
C ILE A 108 1.09 -14.92 3.69
N SER A 109 0.42 -14.14 2.85
CA SER A 109 -1.02 -13.94 2.98
C SER A 109 -1.81 -15.18 2.62
N GLY A 110 -1.40 -15.90 1.60
CA GLY A 110 -1.98 -17.20 1.24
C GLY A 110 -1.79 -18.22 2.35
N PHE A 111 -0.59 -18.33 2.93
CA PHE A 111 -0.36 -19.20 4.08
C PHE A 111 -1.23 -18.86 5.28
N ARG A 112 -1.40 -17.58 5.61
CA ARG A 112 -2.28 -17.16 6.69
C ARG A 112 -3.74 -17.50 6.43
N LEU A 113 -4.20 -17.35 5.18
CA LEU A 113 -5.57 -17.68 4.80
C LEU A 113 -5.84 -19.17 4.95
N VAL A 114 -4.94 -20.03 4.44
CA VAL A 114 -5.04 -21.49 4.56
C VAL A 114 -4.95 -21.95 6.02
N ALA A 115 -4.09 -21.35 6.83
CA ALA A 115 -3.98 -21.64 8.25
C ALA A 115 -5.26 -21.28 9.02
N ALA A 116 -5.84 -20.11 8.70
CA ALA A 116 -7.09 -19.66 9.32
C ALA A 116 -8.28 -20.59 9.00
N ASP A 117 -8.34 -21.08 7.76
CA ASP A 117 -9.34 -22.07 7.33
C ASP A 117 -9.24 -23.38 8.14
N LYS A 118 -8.03 -23.77 8.53
CA LYS A 118 -7.76 -24.91 9.41
C LYS A 118 -7.87 -24.61 10.92
N GLY A 119 -8.39 -23.42 11.27
CA GLY A 119 -8.53 -22.99 12.68
C GLY A 119 -7.23 -22.54 13.37
N VAL A 120 -6.12 -22.43 12.61
CA VAL A 120 -4.82 -21.97 13.15
C VAL A 120 -4.65 -20.50 12.87
N VAL A 121 -4.65 -19.67 13.93
CA VAL A 121 -4.45 -18.22 13.80
C VAL A 121 -2.95 -17.89 13.87
N ILE A 122 -2.34 -17.57 12.74
CA ILE A 122 -0.95 -17.10 12.68
C ILE A 122 -0.91 -15.61 12.99
N ALA A 123 -0.43 -15.27 14.19
CA ALA A 123 -0.29 -13.86 14.61
C ALA A 123 0.73 -13.12 13.74
N ALA A 124 0.48 -11.81 13.52
CA ALA A 124 1.44 -10.96 12.84
C ALA A 124 2.68 -10.77 13.73
N SER A 125 3.87 -11.10 13.23
CA SER A 125 5.12 -10.86 13.96
C SER A 125 5.41 -9.35 14.04
N TYR A 126 6.18 -8.94 15.05
CA TYR A 126 6.65 -7.55 15.16
C TYR A 126 7.45 -7.12 13.92
N TRP A 127 8.27 -8.00 13.36
CA TRP A 127 9.03 -7.77 12.13
C TRP A 127 8.13 -7.44 10.94
N GLY A 128 6.99 -8.11 10.82
CA GLY A 128 6.01 -7.80 9.77
C GLY A 128 5.40 -6.41 9.90
N LYS A 129 5.23 -5.88 11.12
CA LYS A 129 4.75 -4.50 11.35
C LYS A 129 5.81 -3.48 10.93
N PHE A 130 7.07 -3.67 11.35
CA PHE A 130 8.18 -2.80 10.95
C PHE A 130 8.34 -2.76 9.43
N LYS A 131 8.34 -3.93 8.78
CA LYS A 131 8.41 -4.04 7.32
C LYS A 131 7.33 -3.18 6.64
N THR A 132 6.08 -3.28 7.09
CA THR A 132 4.98 -2.53 6.48
C THR A 132 5.20 -1.03 6.60
N VAL A 133 5.65 -0.55 7.77
CA VAL A 133 5.95 0.87 7.97
C VAL A 133 7.09 1.33 7.05
N PHE A 134 8.21 0.60 7.02
CA PHE A 134 9.33 0.95 6.13
C PHE A 134 8.94 0.94 4.66
N GLN A 135 8.14 -0.02 4.24
CA GLN A 135 7.64 -0.11 2.87
C GLN A 135 6.73 1.07 2.51
N MET A 136 5.82 1.47 3.41
CA MET A 136 4.95 2.63 3.21
C MET A 136 5.75 3.93 3.12
N VAL A 137 6.73 4.12 4.01
CA VAL A 137 7.62 5.29 3.97
C VAL A 137 8.44 5.31 2.69
N ALA A 138 9.01 4.16 2.27
CA ALA A 138 9.73 4.05 1.01
C ALA A 138 8.87 4.45 -0.19
N VAL A 139 7.63 3.95 -0.27
CA VAL A 139 6.70 4.30 -1.35
C VAL A 139 6.38 5.80 -1.35
N CYS A 140 6.11 6.41 -0.19
CA CYS A 140 5.87 7.86 -0.09
C CYS A 140 7.06 8.68 -0.60
N LEU A 141 8.29 8.31 -0.21
CA LEU A 141 9.50 9.00 -0.66
C LEU A 141 9.77 8.81 -2.15
N LEU A 142 9.48 7.62 -2.69
CA LEU A 142 9.62 7.33 -4.12
C LEU A 142 8.56 8.06 -4.98
N ILE A 143 7.37 8.33 -4.45
CA ILE A 143 6.32 9.08 -5.18
C ILE A 143 6.76 10.52 -5.43
N VAL A 144 7.37 11.18 -4.45
CA VAL A 144 7.77 12.60 -4.59
C VAL A 144 9.16 12.76 -5.19
N ASP A 145 9.99 11.72 -5.12
CA ASP A 145 11.35 11.65 -5.67
C ASP A 145 12.21 12.89 -5.41
N ILE A 146 12.29 13.29 -4.14
CA ILE A 146 13.07 14.48 -3.73
C ILE A 146 14.57 14.17 -3.91
N PRO A 147 15.31 14.88 -4.77
CA PRO A 147 16.72 14.58 -5.06
C PRO A 147 17.63 14.58 -3.83
N VAL A 148 17.38 15.47 -2.89
CA VAL A 148 18.16 15.56 -1.62
C VAL A 148 17.98 14.31 -0.75
N LEU A 149 16.84 13.62 -0.85
CA LEU A 149 16.52 12.43 -0.06
C LEU A 149 16.81 11.12 -0.80
N HIS A 150 17.37 11.17 -2.01
CA HIS A 150 17.56 9.98 -2.85
C HIS A 150 18.34 8.86 -2.13
N ILE A 151 19.46 9.21 -1.44
CA ILE A 151 20.25 8.22 -0.68
C ILE A 151 19.43 7.61 0.46
N LEU A 152 18.68 8.43 1.19
CA LEU A 152 17.81 7.97 2.28
C LEU A 152 16.71 7.06 1.76
N THR A 153 16.09 7.42 0.64
CA THR A 153 15.04 6.64 -0.02
C THR A 153 15.57 5.26 -0.43
N GLN A 154 16.76 5.19 -1.02
CA GLN A 154 17.41 3.94 -1.38
C GLN A 154 17.73 3.07 -0.15
N LEU A 155 18.25 3.66 0.93
CA LEU A 155 18.51 2.94 2.17
C LEU A 155 17.22 2.35 2.77
N ILE A 156 16.15 3.14 2.85
CA ILE A 156 14.86 2.69 3.38
C ILE A 156 14.27 1.58 2.50
N LEU A 157 14.39 1.71 1.17
CA LEU A 157 13.95 0.69 0.23
C LEU A 157 14.70 -0.64 0.44
N TRP A 158 16.03 -0.61 0.57
CA TRP A 158 16.84 -1.79 0.85
C TRP A 158 16.48 -2.43 2.19
N ILE A 159 16.27 -1.61 3.23
CA ILE A 159 15.79 -2.10 4.54
C ILE A 159 14.43 -2.80 4.38
N ALA A 160 13.50 -2.19 3.65
CA ALA A 160 12.18 -2.78 3.39
C ALA A 160 12.28 -4.12 2.64
N VAL A 161 13.18 -4.23 1.66
CA VAL A 161 13.42 -5.48 0.91
C VAL A 161 14.04 -6.54 1.82
N ILE A 162 15.08 -6.21 2.61
CA ILE A 162 15.75 -7.14 3.54
C ILE A 162 14.76 -7.65 4.60
N LEU A 163 13.93 -6.76 5.15
CA LEU A 163 12.88 -7.15 6.11
C LEU A 163 11.76 -7.96 5.46
N THR A 164 11.68 -7.94 4.15
CA THR A 164 10.67 -8.68 3.38
C THR A 164 11.11 -10.13 3.16
N ILE A 165 12.37 -10.41 2.96
CA ILE A 165 12.94 -11.74 2.77
C ILE A 165 12.99 -12.49 4.11
#